data_fac67c33cac7159b01240343831fcc4f
#
_entry.id   fac67c33cac7159b01240343831fcc4f
#
_cell.length_a   1.000
_cell.length_b   1.000
_cell.length_c   1.000
_cell.angle_alpha   90.00
_cell.angle_beta   90.00
_cell.angle_gamma   90.00
#
_symmetry.space_group_name_H-M   'P 1'
#
loop_
_entity.id
_entity.type
_entity.pdbx_description
1 polymer ?
#
loop_
_entity_poly.entity_id
_entity_poly.type
_entity_poly.pdbx_seq_one_letter_code
_entity_poly.pdbx_strand_id
1 'polypeptide(L)'
;MDHKDHRSIGTLIAVDQDRTRDDLMGAFIAAEIPTPKEAHDADGLRAVLSDTSLDLIVMSSHLGGSYVAPLITEVRRGKLGPHPFPIMVVLTEDSTKENLRQISNCGPDDIVTLPCEPEDLLARINVFLAGGRRPLVVNAGYAGPERRTKDRA
;
A
#
# COMPACT_ATOMS: atom_id res chain seq x y z
N MET A 1 -15.77 -1.95 -14.38
CA MET A 1 -15.24 -2.51 -14.19
C MET A 1 -15.17 -3.05 -13.43
N ASP A 2 -14.94 -3.16 -13.47
CA ASP A 2 -14.94 -4.06 -12.88
C ASP A 2 -14.00 -4.39 -11.89
N HIS A 3 -14.28 -5.19 -10.85
CA HIS A 3 -13.34 -5.57 -9.83
C HIS A 3 -12.46 -6.67 -10.37
N LYS A 4 -11.22 -6.68 -9.96
CA LYS A 4 -10.35 -7.80 -10.26
C LYS A 4 -10.77 -8.99 -9.44
N ASP A 5 -10.76 -10.15 -10.09
CA ASP A 5 -10.87 -11.41 -9.38
C ASP A 5 -9.63 -11.56 -8.50
N HIS A 6 -9.80 -11.98 -7.25
CA HIS A 6 -8.68 -12.20 -6.34
C HIS A 6 -7.60 -13.10 -6.95
N ARG A 7 -8.00 -14.03 -7.82
CA ARG A 7 -7.07 -14.99 -8.40
C ARG A 7 -6.23 -14.41 -9.52
N SER A 8 -6.47 -13.15 -9.89
CA SER A 8 -5.73 -12.54 -11.01
C SER A 8 -4.98 -11.28 -10.60
N ILE A 9 -5.00 -10.88 -9.33
CA ILE A 9 -4.35 -9.63 -8.95
C ILE A 9 -2.86 -9.84 -8.70
N GLY A 10 -2.08 -8.85 -9.09
CA GLY A 10 -0.66 -8.80 -8.77
C GLY A 10 -0.46 -8.08 -7.44
N THR A 11 0.26 -8.70 -6.53
CA THR A 11 0.41 -8.19 -5.18
C THR A 11 1.87 -8.13 -4.77
N LEU A 12 2.22 -7.08 -4.02
CA LEU A 12 3.55 -6.94 -3.42
C LEU A 12 3.38 -6.74 -1.91
N ILE A 13 4.13 -7.52 -1.15
CA ILE A 13 4.22 -7.36 0.30
C ILE A 13 5.64 -6.94 0.64
N ALA A 14 5.80 -5.74 1.20
CA ALA A 14 7.09 -5.20 1.61
C ALA A 14 6.95 -4.76 3.06
N VAL A 15 6.86 -5.74 3.97
CA VAL A 15 6.54 -5.53 5.37
C VAL A 15 7.76 -5.86 6.22
N ASP A 16 8.15 -4.91 7.08
CA ASP A 16 9.35 -4.99 7.88
C ASP A 16 9.20 -5.93 9.08
N GLN A 17 7.99 -6.02 9.64
CA GLN A 17 7.74 -6.84 10.80
C GLN A 17 7.49 -8.27 10.39
N ASP A 18 8.35 -9.18 10.83
CA ASP A 18 8.29 -10.58 10.41
C ASP A 18 6.92 -11.21 10.69
N ARG A 19 6.40 -10.99 11.89
CA ARG A 19 5.13 -11.62 12.25
C ARG A 19 3.98 -11.10 11.41
N THR A 20 3.93 -9.79 11.24
CA THR A 20 2.88 -9.19 10.41
C THR A 20 2.97 -9.68 8.98
N ARG A 21 4.18 -9.80 8.45
CA ARG A 21 4.38 -10.32 7.10
C ARG A 21 3.88 -11.75 7.00
N ASP A 22 4.24 -12.61 7.95
CA ASP A 22 3.83 -14.00 7.91
C ASP A 22 2.32 -14.15 8.03
N ASP A 23 1.71 -13.37 8.93
CA ASP A 23 0.27 -13.40 9.11
C ASP A 23 -0.44 -12.97 7.83
N LEU A 24 0.08 -11.94 7.19
CA LEU A 24 -0.52 -11.42 5.97
C LEU A 24 -0.38 -12.42 4.82
N MET A 25 0.79 -13.06 4.71
CA MET A 25 0.99 -14.10 3.70
C MET A 25 0.02 -15.24 3.91
N GLY A 26 -0.16 -15.68 5.15
CA GLY A 26 -1.12 -16.73 5.45
C GLY A 26 -2.55 -16.35 5.11
N ALA A 27 -2.91 -15.09 5.39
CA ALA A 27 -4.25 -14.61 5.08
C ALA A 27 -4.49 -14.56 3.57
N PHE A 28 -3.47 -14.17 2.82
CA PHE A 28 -3.59 -14.13 1.35
C PHE A 28 -3.74 -15.55 0.78
N ILE A 29 -2.99 -16.50 1.31
CA ILE A 29 -3.12 -17.89 0.88
C ILE A 29 -4.54 -18.39 1.16
N ALA A 30 -5.05 -18.12 2.35
CA ALA A 30 -6.39 -18.57 2.74
C ALA A 30 -7.46 -17.92 1.86
N ALA A 31 -7.24 -16.70 1.40
CA ALA A 31 -8.18 -15.99 0.54
C ALA A 31 -7.98 -16.31 -0.94
N GLU A 32 -7.07 -17.23 -1.25
CA GLU A 32 -6.78 -17.65 -2.62
C GLU A 32 -6.27 -16.50 -3.49
N ILE A 33 -5.56 -15.56 -2.88
CA ILE A 33 -4.87 -14.51 -3.61
C ILE A 33 -3.54 -15.11 -4.08
N PRO A 34 -3.14 -14.87 -5.33
CA PRO A 34 -1.87 -15.42 -5.82
C PRO A 34 -0.71 -15.01 -4.95
N THR A 35 0.33 -15.85 -4.92
CA THR A 35 1.50 -15.60 -4.10
C THR A 35 2.06 -14.21 -4.38
N PRO A 36 2.14 -13.35 -3.36
CA PRO A 36 2.66 -12.00 -3.56
C PRO A 36 4.16 -12.02 -3.84
N LYS A 37 4.61 -11.00 -4.55
CA LYS A 37 6.03 -10.70 -4.58
C LYS A 37 6.42 -10.10 -3.25
N GLU A 38 7.70 -10.18 -2.91
CA GLU A 38 8.20 -9.67 -1.64
C GLU A 38 9.37 -8.73 -1.85
N ALA A 39 9.53 -7.78 -0.95
CA ALA A 39 10.71 -6.92 -0.89
C ALA A 39 11.04 -6.70 0.57
N HIS A 40 12.34 -6.59 0.88
CA HIS A 40 12.81 -6.53 2.25
C HIS A 40 13.62 -5.27 2.55
N ASP A 41 13.92 -4.49 1.53
CA ASP A 41 14.65 -3.23 1.70
C ASP A 41 14.26 -2.28 0.57
N ALA A 42 14.79 -1.06 0.65
CA ALA A 42 14.43 -0.02 -0.32
C ALA A 42 14.81 -0.40 -1.74
N ASP A 43 15.98 -0.99 -1.93
CA ASP A 43 16.42 -1.36 -3.27
C ASP A 43 15.55 -2.46 -3.86
N GLY A 44 15.22 -3.47 -3.08
CA GLY A 44 14.33 -4.54 -3.52
C GLY A 44 12.94 -4.02 -3.84
N LEU A 45 12.43 -3.12 -3.00
CA LEU A 45 11.13 -2.52 -3.22
C LEU A 45 11.12 -1.74 -4.54
N ARG A 46 12.14 -0.92 -4.75
CA ARG A 46 12.23 -0.12 -5.98
C ARG A 46 12.31 -1.02 -7.20
N ALA A 47 13.06 -2.11 -7.12
CA ALA A 47 13.21 -3.02 -8.24
C ALA A 47 11.87 -3.67 -8.61
N VAL A 48 11.11 -4.14 -7.63
CA VAL A 48 9.81 -4.77 -7.92
C VAL A 48 8.84 -3.73 -8.47
N LEU A 49 8.82 -2.53 -7.89
CA LEU A 49 7.92 -1.47 -8.35
C LEU A 49 8.23 -1.08 -9.80
N SER A 50 9.51 -1.08 -10.18
CA SER A 50 9.90 -0.68 -11.52
C SER A 50 9.50 -1.69 -12.58
N ASP A 51 9.58 -2.97 -12.25
CA ASP A 51 9.53 -4.03 -13.25
C ASP A 51 8.20 -4.75 -13.32
N THR A 52 7.29 -4.51 -12.39
CA THR A 52 6.09 -5.33 -12.25
C THR A 52 4.85 -4.45 -12.24
N SER A 53 3.84 -4.88 -12.99
CA SER A 53 2.52 -4.26 -12.91
C SER A 53 1.80 -4.85 -11.70
N LEU A 54 1.44 -4.01 -10.75
CA LEU A 54 0.86 -4.43 -9.49
C LEU A 54 -0.50 -3.79 -9.29
N ASP A 55 -1.40 -4.53 -8.66
CA ASP A 55 -2.73 -4.05 -8.33
C ASP A 55 -2.83 -3.65 -6.86
N LEU A 56 -2.04 -4.30 -6.01
CA LEU A 56 -2.09 -4.09 -4.56
C LEU A 56 -0.69 -4.13 -4.00
N ILE A 57 -0.36 -3.12 -3.21
CA ILE A 57 0.92 -3.05 -2.52
C ILE A 57 0.64 -2.83 -1.03
N VAL A 58 1.16 -3.72 -0.19
CA VAL A 58 1.11 -3.55 1.27
C VAL A 58 2.55 -3.36 1.71
N MET A 59 2.86 -2.20 2.29
CA MET A 59 4.24 -1.86 2.60
C MET A 59 4.35 -1.17 3.96
N SER A 60 5.46 -1.43 4.64
CA SER A 60 5.80 -0.68 5.85
C SER A 60 6.31 0.70 5.46
N SER A 61 6.08 1.70 6.33
CA SER A 61 6.63 3.03 6.11
C SER A 61 8.16 3.00 6.15
N HIS A 62 8.72 2.10 6.97
CA HIS A 62 10.16 1.88 7.04
C HIS A 62 10.43 0.43 6.68
N LEU A 63 11.43 0.21 5.85
CA LEU A 63 11.75 -1.12 5.37
C LEU A 63 13.27 -1.25 5.30
N GLY A 64 13.82 -2.24 6.03
CA GLY A 64 15.24 -2.45 6.07
C GLY A 64 16.01 -1.24 6.57
N GLY A 65 15.44 -0.50 7.49
CA GLY A 65 16.08 0.68 8.06
C GLY A 65 15.88 1.98 7.28
N SER A 66 15.20 1.94 6.14
CA SER A 66 14.99 3.13 5.32
C SER A 66 13.52 3.55 5.34
N TYR A 67 13.29 4.85 5.33
CA TYR A 67 11.94 5.40 5.21
C TYR A 67 11.54 5.34 3.73
N VAL A 68 10.63 4.43 3.42
CA VAL A 68 10.30 4.16 2.01
C VAL A 68 8.97 4.74 1.57
N ALA A 69 8.21 5.36 2.46
CA ALA A 69 6.93 5.96 2.09
C ALA A 69 7.03 6.94 0.92
N PRO A 70 8.11 7.73 0.78
CA PRO A 70 8.22 8.62 -0.38
C PRO A 70 8.22 7.93 -1.74
N LEU A 71 8.51 6.63 -1.82
CA LEU A 71 8.41 5.90 -3.09
C LEU A 71 6.98 5.90 -3.61
N ILE A 72 5.99 6.03 -2.72
CA ILE A 72 4.59 6.11 -3.13
C ILE A 72 4.39 7.31 -4.05
N THR A 73 4.99 8.44 -3.71
CA THR A 73 4.89 9.64 -4.55
C THR A 73 5.47 9.38 -5.94
N GLU A 74 6.61 8.67 -6.01
CA GLU A 74 7.21 8.35 -7.29
C GLU A 74 6.30 7.48 -8.14
N VAL A 75 5.64 6.49 -7.51
CA VAL A 75 4.68 5.63 -8.20
C VAL A 75 3.50 6.47 -8.70
N ARG A 76 2.93 7.30 -7.82
CA ARG A 76 1.75 8.11 -8.16
C ARG A 76 2.03 9.13 -9.26
N ARG A 77 3.27 9.60 -9.36
CA ARG A 77 3.64 10.56 -10.40
C ARG A 77 4.07 9.89 -11.69
N GLY A 78 4.00 8.57 -11.77
CA GLY A 78 4.38 7.84 -12.97
C GLY A 78 5.88 7.74 -13.19
N LYS A 79 6.67 8.00 -12.15
CA LYS A 79 8.13 7.95 -12.24
C LYS A 79 8.70 6.61 -11.85
N LEU A 80 7.88 5.72 -11.33
CA LEU A 80 8.33 4.43 -10.86
C LEU A 80 7.23 3.42 -11.13
N GLY A 81 7.48 2.51 -12.09
CA GLY A 81 6.55 1.45 -12.43
C GLY A 81 5.61 1.79 -13.57
N PRO A 82 4.90 0.77 -14.06
CA PRO A 82 4.13 0.89 -15.30
C PRO A 82 2.79 1.59 -15.13
N HIS A 83 2.25 1.67 -13.91
CA HIS A 83 1.02 2.42 -13.74
C HIS A 83 0.98 3.07 -12.36
N PRO A 84 0.37 4.28 -12.26
CA PRO A 84 0.53 5.09 -11.05
C PRO A 84 -0.49 4.83 -9.94
N PHE A 85 -1.51 4.01 -10.18
CA PHE A 85 -2.59 3.92 -9.20
C PHE A 85 -2.91 2.52 -8.72
N PRO A 86 -1.90 1.69 -8.36
CA PRO A 86 -2.21 0.49 -7.60
C PRO A 86 -2.79 0.87 -6.25
N ILE A 87 -3.53 -0.04 -5.62
CA ILE A 87 -3.96 0.16 -4.24
C ILE A 87 -2.73 0.06 -3.35
N MET A 88 -2.50 1.06 -2.51
CA MET A 88 -1.31 1.10 -1.65
C MET A 88 -1.74 1.28 -0.20
N VAL A 89 -1.42 0.29 0.63
CA VAL A 89 -1.71 0.30 2.06
C VAL A 89 -0.38 0.36 2.80
N VAL A 90 -0.23 1.34 3.67
CA VAL A 90 1.01 1.54 4.42
C VAL A 90 0.81 1.12 5.87
N LEU A 91 1.73 0.34 6.39
CA LEU A 91 1.75 -0.08 7.80
C LEU A 91 2.82 0.73 8.53
N THR A 92 2.50 1.24 9.69
CA THR A 92 3.46 2.01 10.48
C THR A 92 3.29 1.71 11.96
N GLU A 93 4.41 1.71 12.69
CA GLU A 93 4.38 1.60 14.15
C GLU A 93 4.33 2.96 14.83
N ASP A 94 4.50 4.03 14.05
CA ASP A 94 4.54 5.39 14.57
C ASP A 94 3.22 6.08 14.28
N SER A 95 2.39 6.23 15.33
CA SER A 95 1.06 6.81 15.21
C SER A 95 1.03 8.30 15.47
N THR A 96 2.19 8.97 15.51
CA THR A 96 2.20 10.42 15.72
C THR A 96 1.52 11.12 14.55
N LYS A 97 0.88 12.26 14.85
CA LYS A 97 0.20 13.02 13.81
C LYS A 97 1.13 13.44 12.71
N GLU A 98 2.37 13.80 13.06
CA GLU A 98 3.33 14.23 12.07
C GLU A 98 3.66 13.10 11.10
N ASN A 99 3.92 11.90 11.61
CA ASN A 99 4.24 10.78 10.75
C ASN A 99 3.06 10.42 9.85
N LEU A 100 1.87 10.36 10.42
CA LEU A 100 0.69 10.00 9.63
C LEU A 100 0.42 11.03 8.54
N ARG A 101 0.63 12.32 8.84
CA ARG A 101 0.45 13.36 7.83
C ARG A 101 1.48 13.23 6.71
N GLN A 102 2.73 12.96 7.06
CA GLN A 102 3.77 12.79 6.04
C GLN A 102 3.44 11.63 5.11
N ILE A 103 3.02 10.51 5.68
CA ILE A 103 2.65 9.35 4.88
C ILE A 103 1.43 9.67 4.00
N SER A 104 0.43 10.31 4.60
CA SER A 104 -0.80 10.67 3.88
C SER A 104 -0.48 11.54 2.67
N ASN A 105 0.48 12.43 2.79
CA ASN A 105 0.86 13.32 1.69
C ASN A 105 1.51 12.57 0.53
N CYS A 106 1.96 11.35 0.75
CA CYS A 106 2.58 10.56 -0.32
C CYS A 106 1.57 9.93 -1.27
N GLY A 107 0.33 9.77 -0.84
CA GLY A 107 -0.74 9.30 -1.71
C GLY A 107 -1.19 7.85 -1.55
N PRO A 108 -1.05 7.23 -0.36
CA PRO A 108 -1.55 5.85 -0.20
C PRO A 108 -3.07 5.83 -0.11
N ASP A 109 -3.64 4.64 -0.29
CA ASP A 109 -5.07 4.45 -0.11
C ASP A 109 -5.43 4.35 1.37
N ASP A 110 -4.55 3.79 2.19
CA ASP A 110 -4.82 3.64 3.62
C ASP A 110 -3.52 3.59 4.40
N ILE A 111 -3.61 3.97 5.67
CA ILE A 111 -2.50 3.90 6.61
C ILE A 111 -3.01 3.12 7.82
N VAL A 112 -2.32 2.04 8.17
CA VAL A 112 -2.72 1.20 9.29
C VAL A 112 -1.63 1.25 10.35
N THR A 113 -2.01 1.60 11.56
CA THR A 113 -1.08 1.65 12.68
C THR A 113 -0.99 0.27 13.32
N LEU A 114 0.23 -0.21 13.50
CA LEU A 114 0.46 -1.51 14.12
C LEU A 114 0.58 -1.35 15.64
N PRO A 115 0.18 -2.37 16.42
CA PRO A 115 -0.27 -3.68 15.97
C PRO A 115 -1.70 -3.67 15.44
N CYS A 116 -1.99 -4.60 14.54
CA CYS A 116 -3.30 -4.73 13.91
C CYS A 116 -3.56 -6.21 13.67
N GLU A 117 -4.77 -6.67 13.92
CA GLU A 117 -5.11 -8.06 13.67
C GLU A 117 -5.14 -8.35 12.19
N PRO A 118 -4.64 -9.52 11.76
CA PRO A 118 -4.62 -9.84 10.33
C PRO A 118 -6.00 -9.77 9.67
N GLU A 119 -7.04 -10.18 10.40
CA GLU A 119 -8.40 -10.13 9.86
C GLU A 119 -8.86 -8.70 9.59
N ASP A 120 -8.48 -7.77 10.47
CA ASP A 120 -8.85 -6.37 10.28
C ASP A 120 -8.12 -5.77 9.10
N LEU A 121 -6.85 -6.10 8.95
CA LEU A 121 -6.07 -5.62 7.83
C LEU A 121 -6.63 -6.16 6.51
N LEU A 122 -6.95 -7.45 6.47
CA LEU A 122 -7.50 -8.04 5.26
C LEU A 122 -8.86 -7.44 4.93
N ALA A 123 -9.68 -7.14 5.94
CA ALA A 123 -10.98 -6.51 5.71
C ALA A 123 -10.82 -5.15 5.04
N ARG A 124 -9.84 -4.35 5.46
CA ARG A 124 -9.57 -3.06 4.82
C ARG A 124 -9.14 -3.24 3.37
N ILE A 125 -8.26 -4.21 3.13
CA ILE A 125 -7.80 -4.48 1.78
C ILE A 125 -8.97 -4.90 0.89
N ASN A 126 -9.86 -5.74 1.41
CA ASN A 126 -11.00 -6.22 0.62
C ASN A 126 -11.95 -5.10 0.22
N VAL A 127 -12.10 -4.09 1.06
CA VAL A 127 -12.93 -2.93 0.69
C VAL A 127 -12.37 -2.29 -0.59
N PHE A 128 -11.06 -2.11 -0.66
CA PHE A 128 -10.46 -1.49 -1.84
C PHE A 128 -10.54 -2.40 -3.06
N LEU A 129 -10.32 -3.70 -2.88
CA LEU A 129 -10.41 -4.64 -4.00
C LEU A 129 -11.82 -4.72 -4.56
N ALA A 130 -12.81 -4.46 -3.74
CA ALA A 130 -14.21 -4.45 -4.17
C ALA A 130 -14.64 -3.11 -4.75
N GLY A 131 -13.72 -2.19 -4.96
CA GLY A 131 -14.01 -0.92 -5.59
C GLY A 131 -14.28 0.23 -4.64
N GLY A 132 -14.01 0.04 -3.35
CA GLY A 132 -14.30 1.07 -2.33
C GLY A 132 -13.21 2.12 -2.19
N ARG A 133 -12.54 2.48 -3.28
CA ARG A 133 -11.53 3.52 -3.25
C ARG A 133 -12.17 4.90 -3.37
N ARG A 134 -11.50 5.88 -2.77
CA ARG A 134 -11.87 7.26 -3.03
C ARG A 134 -11.45 7.64 -4.43
N PRO A 135 -12.08 8.69 -5.00
CA PRO A 135 -11.67 9.16 -6.31
C PRO A 135 -10.17 9.48 -6.34
N LEU A 136 -9.56 9.23 -7.48
CA LEU A 136 -8.13 9.48 -7.67
C LEU A 136 -7.95 10.88 -8.22
N VAL A 137 -7.04 11.64 -7.62
CA VAL A 137 -6.79 13.04 -8.01
C VAL A 137 -5.30 13.24 -8.24
N VAL A 138 -4.99 14.14 -9.18
CA VAL A 138 -3.62 14.52 -9.47
C VAL A 138 -3.59 16.03 -9.64
N ASN A 139 -2.74 16.68 -8.84
CA ASN A 139 -2.50 18.11 -9.00
C ASN A 139 -1.04 18.38 -8.62
N ALA A 140 -0.65 19.66 -8.61
CA ALA A 140 0.75 20.00 -8.39
C ALA A 140 1.27 19.55 -7.03
N GLY A 141 0.41 19.52 -6.02
CA GLY A 141 0.83 19.20 -4.65
C GLY A 141 0.54 17.79 -4.21
N TYR A 142 -0.21 17.02 -4.98
CA TYR A 142 -0.62 15.71 -4.51
C TYR A 142 -1.10 14.83 -5.65
N ALA A 143 -0.78 13.54 -5.57
CA ALA A 143 -1.33 12.54 -6.49
C ALA A 143 -1.69 11.30 -5.70
N GLY A 144 -2.94 10.85 -5.82
CA GLY A 144 -3.43 9.67 -5.11
C GLY A 144 -4.92 9.75 -4.86
N PRO A 145 -5.44 8.89 -3.99
CA PRO A 145 -6.86 8.96 -3.61
C PRO A 145 -7.15 10.29 -2.94
N GLU A 146 -8.33 10.83 -3.20
CA GLU A 146 -8.75 12.09 -2.60
C GLU A 146 -8.67 11.97 -1.08
N ARG A 147 -7.98 12.92 -0.43
CA ARG A 147 -7.81 12.87 1.01
C ARG A 147 -9.07 13.37 1.70
N ARG A 148 -9.34 12.78 2.86
CA ARG A 148 -10.42 13.26 3.69
C ARG A 148 -10.03 14.61 4.24
N THR A 149 -10.80 15.59 3.97
CA THR A 149 -10.46 16.87 4.49
C THR A 149 -11.09 17.01 5.84
N LYS A 150 -11.11 16.91 6.20
CA LYS A 150 -11.40 17.20 7.11
C LYS A 150 -11.41 17.50 7.48
N ASP A 151 -11.22 17.03 7.19
CA ASP A 151 -11.16 17.20 7.06
C ASP A 151 -11.56 18.01 6.88
N ARG A 152 -11.92 18.22 6.42
CA ARG A 152 -12.43 18.96 6.17
C ARG A 152 -12.95 19.37 7.16
N ALA A 153 -12.71 19.49 7.74
CA ALA A 153 -13.00 19.83 8.55
C ALA A 153 -12.86 20.29 9.09
#